data_54d4321a6ce8945b1e06951762a916a6
#
_entry.id   54d4321a6ce8945b1e06951762a916a6
#
_cell.length_a   1.000
_cell.length_b   1.000
_cell.length_c   1.000
_cell.angle_alpha   90.00
_cell.angle_beta   90.00
_cell.angle_gamma   90.00
#
_symmetry.space_group_name_H-M   'P 1'
#
loop_
_entity.id
_entity.type
_entity.pdbx_description
1 polymer ?
#
loop_
_entity_poly.entity_id
_entity_poly.type
_entity_poly.pdbx_seq_one_letter_code
_entity_poly.pdbx_strand_id
1 'polypeptide(L)'
;VRFDELAESLGLVRTIVDMAPDADLTGDVRLPLPASPPQRLGLGFVEGWRGPVLVALESGPAGSIRRCHPHDVSWSNWPVLEHAVIGNIVPDFPLINKSFNLSYSGHDL
;
A
#
# COMPACT_ATOMS: atom_id res chain seq x y z
N VAL A 1 -6.62 17.63 -4.81
CA VAL A 1 -5.60 16.62 -4.49
C VAL A 1 -5.96 15.27 -5.08
N ARG A 2 -7.00 14.53 -4.64
CA ARG A 2 -7.30 13.16 -5.12
C ARG A 2 -7.60 13.07 -6.62
N PHE A 3 -8.27 14.06 -7.20
CA PHE A 3 -8.50 14.10 -8.64
C PHE A 3 -7.23 14.37 -9.43
N ASP A 4 -6.32 15.16 -8.88
CA ASP A 4 -5.03 15.45 -9.47
C ASP A 4 -4.14 14.21 -9.45
N GLU A 5 -4.11 13.49 -8.32
CA GLU A 5 -3.42 12.21 -8.19
C GLU A 5 -3.96 11.15 -9.17
N LEU A 6 -5.28 11.11 -9.38
CA LEU A 6 -5.87 10.21 -10.37
C LEU A 6 -5.44 10.58 -11.78
N ALA A 7 -5.47 11.86 -12.13
CA ALA A 7 -5.06 12.33 -13.45
C ALA A 7 -3.59 12.03 -13.72
N GLU A 8 -2.72 12.24 -12.73
CA GLU A 8 -1.30 11.92 -12.82
C GLU A 8 -1.06 10.41 -12.95
N SER A 9 -1.77 9.60 -12.18
CA SER A 9 -1.68 8.14 -12.27
C SER A 9 -2.08 7.62 -13.65
N LEU A 10 -3.15 8.17 -14.23
CA LEU A 10 -3.57 7.84 -15.60
C LEU A 10 -2.54 8.27 -16.64
N GLY A 11 -1.91 9.44 -16.44
CA GLY A 11 -0.81 9.91 -17.28
C GLY A 11 0.40 8.99 -17.24
N LEU A 12 0.78 8.52 -16.05
CA LEU A 12 1.87 7.56 -15.86
C LEU A 12 1.57 6.22 -16.54
N VAL A 13 0.37 5.67 -16.35
CA VAL A 13 -0.04 4.42 -17.02
C VAL A 13 0.04 4.57 -18.54
N ARG A 14 -0.46 5.69 -19.08
CA ARG A 14 -0.36 5.95 -20.52
C ARG A 14 1.09 6.01 -21.00
N THR A 15 1.95 6.72 -20.28
CA THR A 15 3.38 6.82 -20.61
C THR A 15 4.04 5.44 -20.61
N ILE A 16 3.75 4.59 -19.62
CA ILE A 16 4.30 3.23 -19.53
C ILE A 16 3.83 2.39 -20.73
N VAL A 17 2.56 2.46 -21.10
CA VAL A 17 2.00 1.74 -22.25
C VAL A 17 2.64 2.22 -23.54
N ASP A 18 2.80 3.54 -23.72
CA ASP A 18 3.42 4.13 -24.91
C ASP A 18 4.92 3.78 -25.03
N MET A 19 5.61 3.57 -23.90
CA MET A 19 7.02 3.14 -23.87
C MET A 19 7.24 1.65 -24.18
N ALA A 20 6.20 0.84 -24.10
CA ALA A 20 6.27 -0.59 -24.35
C ALA A 20 5.29 -1.04 -25.47
N PRO A 21 5.29 -0.40 -26.65
CA PRO A 21 4.32 -0.69 -27.69
C PRO A 21 4.42 -2.12 -28.25
N ASP A 22 5.63 -2.70 -28.21
CA ASP A 22 5.93 -4.04 -28.71
C ASP A 22 6.13 -5.07 -27.60
N ALA A 23 5.72 -4.77 -26.36
CA ALA A 23 5.84 -5.71 -25.27
C ALA A 23 5.01 -6.96 -25.55
N ASP A 24 5.67 -8.10 -25.71
CA ASP A 24 4.99 -9.38 -25.82
C ASP A 24 4.43 -9.77 -24.45
N LEU A 25 3.15 -9.44 -24.23
CA LEU A 25 2.41 -9.77 -23.03
C LEU A 25 1.86 -11.20 -23.05
N THR A 26 2.16 -11.97 -24.09
CA THR A 26 1.73 -13.38 -24.21
C THR A 26 2.68 -14.35 -23.51
N GLY A 27 3.89 -13.89 -23.18
CA GLY A 27 4.91 -14.66 -22.47
C GLY A 27 4.66 -14.78 -20.97
N ASP A 28 5.49 -15.56 -20.30
CA ASP A 28 5.46 -15.66 -18.84
C ASP A 28 5.98 -14.34 -18.22
N VAL A 29 5.07 -13.58 -17.64
CA VAL A 29 5.38 -12.30 -16.97
C VAL A 29 5.97 -12.47 -15.57
N ARG A 30 6.20 -13.71 -15.13
CA ARG A 30 6.82 -14.01 -13.84
C ARG A 30 8.34 -13.92 -13.96
N LEU A 31 8.93 -13.02 -13.22
CA LEU A 31 10.37 -12.99 -13.01
C LEU A 31 10.75 -13.95 -11.89
N PRO A 32 11.60 -14.96 -12.15
CA PRO A 32 12.14 -15.78 -11.07
C PRO A 32 12.98 -14.89 -10.14
N LEU A 33 12.57 -14.80 -8.89
CA LEU A 33 13.36 -14.10 -7.90
C LEU A 33 14.62 -14.91 -7.58
N PRO A 34 15.81 -14.27 -7.52
CA PRO A 34 17.01 -14.97 -7.09
C PRO A 34 16.79 -15.47 -5.66
N ALA A 35 17.31 -16.69 -5.39
CA ALA A 35 17.25 -17.24 -4.05
C ALA A 35 17.93 -16.29 -3.07
N SER A 36 17.18 -15.74 -2.14
CA SER A 36 17.74 -14.91 -1.08
C SER A 36 18.39 -15.79 -0.03
N PRO A 37 19.57 -15.41 0.50
CA PRO A 37 20.12 -16.09 1.67
C PRO A 37 19.11 -16.09 2.82
N PRO A 38 19.05 -17.14 3.64
CA PRO A 38 18.18 -17.19 4.80
C PRO A 38 18.56 -16.11 5.82
N GLN A 39 17.59 -15.71 6.64
CA GLN A 39 17.77 -14.73 7.72
C GLN A 39 18.18 -13.32 7.26
N ARG A 40 17.79 -12.93 6.06
CA ARG A 40 17.91 -11.56 5.58
C ARG A 40 16.63 -10.79 5.86
N LEU A 41 16.79 -9.59 6.43
CA LEU A 41 15.70 -8.62 6.59
C LEU A 41 15.73 -7.66 5.42
N GLY A 42 14.62 -7.54 4.73
CA GLY A 42 14.35 -6.52 3.71
C GLY A 42 13.26 -5.58 4.19
N LEU A 43 13.41 -4.30 3.90
CA LEU A 43 12.40 -3.27 4.14
C LEU A 43 11.99 -2.67 2.81
N GLY A 44 10.69 -2.70 2.53
CA GLY A 44 10.08 -2.02 1.40
C GLY A 44 9.26 -0.83 1.89
N PHE A 45 9.36 0.28 1.19
CA PHE A 45 8.61 1.49 1.47
C PHE A 45 7.99 2.01 0.18
N VAL A 46 6.72 2.39 0.24
CA VAL A 46 6.01 2.98 -0.90
C VAL A 46 4.99 3.98 -0.40
N GLU A 47 4.83 5.07 -1.13
CA GLU A 47 3.71 5.99 -0.93
C GLU A 47 2.44 5.33 -1.42
N GLY A 48 1.52 5.06 -0.50
CA GLY A 48 0.21 4.50 -0.80
C GLY A 48 -0.86 5.58 -0.84
N TRP A 49 -2.07 5.19 -1.22
CA TRP A 49 -3.23 6.08 -1.34
C TRP A 49 -3.58 6.84 -0.04
N ARG A 50 -3.33 6.22 1.11
CA ARG A 50 -3.62 6.78 2.45
C ARG A 50 -2.41 7.39 3.12
N GLY A 51 -1.24 7.23 2.53
CA GLY A 51 0.04 7.62 3.07
C GLY A 51 1.08 6.49 2.96
N PRO A 52 2.21 6.60 3.64
CA PRO A 52 3.31 5.65 3.51
C PRO A 52 2.93 4.24 3.98
N VAL A 53 3.26 3.26 3.15
CA VAL A 53 3.14 1.83 3.47
C VAL A 53 4.54 1.24 3.61
N LEU A 54 4.78 0.53 4.68
CA LEU A 54 6.04 -0.13 4.94
C LEU A 54 5.82 -1.64 5.05
N VAL A 55 6.70 -2.42 4.44
CA VAL A 55 6.68 -3.87 4.56
C VAL A 55 8.05 -4.33 5.01
N ALA A 56 8.11 -5.01 6.15
CA ALA A 56 9.30 -5.71 6.63
C ALA A 56 9.17 -7.20 6.29
N LEU A 57 10.18 -7.75 5.62
CA LEU A 57 10.18 -9.12 5.16
C LEU A 57 11.47 -9.83 5.58
N GLU A 58 11.33 -10.95 6.25
CA GLU A 58 12.46 -11.81 6.63
C GLU A 58 12.46 -13.08 5.77
N SER A 59 13.59 -13.35 5.12
CA SER A 59 13.77 -14.57 4.31
C SER A 59 14.08 -15.78 5.18
N GLY A 60 13.47 -16.90 4.81
CA GLY A 60 13.73 -18.22 5.38
C GLY A 60 14.57 -19.10 4.46
N PRO A 61 14.73 -20.39 4.82
CA PRO A 61 15.42 -21.35 3.98
C PRO A 61 14.77 -21.53 2.61
N ALA A 62 15.57 -21.83 1.59
CA ALA A 62 15.13 -22.13 0.23
C ALA A 62 14.23 -21.04 -0.40
N GLY A 63 14.42 -19.76 -0.06
CA GLY A 63 13.64 -18.66 -0.60
C GLY A 63 12.24 -18.52 0.01
N SER A 64 11.95 -19.23 1.09
CA SER A 64 10.69 -19.05 1.82
C SER A 64 10.64 -17.70 2.55
N ILE A 65 9.44 -17.24 2.84
CA ILE A 65 9.21 -16.09 3.71
C ILE A 65 9.06 -16.61 5.14
N ARG A 66 9.95 -16.18 6.03
CA ARG A 66 9.89 -16.51 7.45
C ARG A 66 8.93 -15.60 8.21
N ARG A 67 8.99 -14.31 7.93
CA ARG A 67 8.11 -13.28 8.49
C ARG A 67 7.81 -12.23 7.44
N CYS A 68 6.58 -11.76 7.44
CA CYS A 68 6.16 -10.59 6.70
C CYS A 68 5.35 -9.72 7.65
N HIS A 69 5.76 -8.47 7.81
CA HIS A 69 5.06 -7.49 8.63
C HIS A 69 4.77 -6.26 7.78
N PRO A 70 3.57 -6.16 7.23
CA PRO A 70 3.11 -4.94 6.60
C PRO A 70 2.66 -3.92 7.65
N HIS A 71 2.85 -2.63 7.35
CA HIS A 71 2.34 -1.53 8.14
C HIS A 71 1.63 -0.54 7.23
N ASP A 72 0.32 -0.39 7.42
CA ASP A 72 -0.52 0.61 6.76
C ASP A 72 -0.67 1.83 7.65
N VAL A 73 -0.72 3.01 7.06
CA VAL A 73 -0.88 4.27 7.77
C VAL A 73 -2.20 4.33 8.58
N SER A 74 -3.18 3.53 8.22
CA SER A 74 -4.44 3.42 8.96
C SER A 74 -4.21 3.07 10.43
N TRP A 75 -3.20 2.26 10.73
CA TRP A 75 -2.82 1.93 12.10
C TRP A 75 -2.54 3.19 12.94
N SER A 76 -1.77 4.10 12.38
CA SER A 76 -1.39 5.35 13.08
C SER A 76 -2.49 6.40 13.09
N ASN A 77 -3.43 6.34 12.14
CA ASN A 77 -4.46 7.36 11.98
C ASN A 77 -5.77 7.06 12.72
N TRP A 78 -6.03 5.83 13.14
CA TRP A 78 -7.22 5.50 13.92
C TRP A 78 -7.34 6.31 15.21
N PRO A 79 -6.27 6.50 16.01
CA PRO A 79 -6.35 7.35 17.22
C PRO A 79 -6.71 8.81 16.91
N VAL A 80 -6.32 9.32 15.73
CA VAL A 80 -6.64 10.69 15.30
C VAL A 80 -8.14 10.85 15.04
N LEU A 81 -8.81 9.80 14.54
CA LEU A 81 -10.24 9.78 14.34
C LEU A 81 -11.02 10.01 15.65
N GLU A 82 -10.54 9.44 16.74
CA GLU A 82 -11.16 9.62 18.06
C GLU A 82 -11.22 11.10 18.46
N HIS A 83 -10.18 11.85 18.16
CA HIS A 83 -10.15 13.30 18.40
C HIS A 83 -11.01 14.08 17.41
N ALA A 84 -11.08 13.64 16.16
CA ALA A 84 -11.84 14.32 15.12
C ALA A 84 -13.36 14.27 15.33
N VAL A 85 -13.86 13.27 16.05
CA VAL A 85 -15.30 13.15 16.35
C VAL A 85 -15.77 13.98 17.53
N ILE A 86 -14.85 14.51 18.33
CA ILE A 86 -15.20 15.31 19.51
C ILE A 86 -15.89 16.60 19.08
N GLY A 87 -17.04 16.88 19.71
CA GLY A 87 -17.83 18.08 19.41
C GLY A 87 -18.79 17.94 18.21
N ASN A 88 -18.80 16.78 17.54
CA ASN A 88 -19.73 16.47 16.48
C ASN A 88 -20.93 15.66 17.01
N ILE A 89 -22.01 15.62 16.24
CA ILE A 89 -23.18 14.80 16.58
C ILE A 89 -22.99 13.36 16.05
N VAL A 90 -23.65 12.39 16.67
CA VAL A 90 -23.52 10.98 16.29
C VAL A 90 -23.75 10.69 14.79
N PRO A 91 -24.74 11.31 14.11
CA PRO A 91 -24.93 11.13 12.68
C PRO A 91 -23.77 11.57 11.80
N ASP A 92 -22.86 12.43 12.28
CA ASP A 92 -21.70 12.89 11.52
C ASP A 92 -20.55 11.87 11.51
N PHE A 93 -20.56 10.89 12.42
CA PHE A 93 -19.50 9.90 12.54
C PHE A 93 -19.20 9.16 11.22
N PRO A 94 -20.18 8.66 10.45
CA PRO A 94 -19.90 8.00 9.19
C PRO A 94 -19.19 8.91 8.17
N LEU A 95 -19.55 10.20 8.14
CA LEU A 95 -18.91 11.17 7.25
C LEU A 95 -17.47 11.45 7.66
N ILE A 96 -17.24 11.67 8.94
CA ILE A 96 -15.89 11.89 9.49
C ILE A 96 -15.01 10.67 9.25
N ASN A 97 -15.49 9.48 9.59
CA ASN A 97 -14.77 8.22 9.36
C ASN A 97 -14.41 8.03 7.86
N LYS A 98 -15.38 8.30 6.99
CA LYS A 98 -15.15 8.18 5.54
C LYS A 98 -14.15 9.22 5.02
N SER A 99 -14.08 10.40 5.62
CA SER A 99 -13.14 11.46 5.23
C SER A 99 -11.67 11.05 5.46
N PHE A 100 -11.40 10.28 6.50
CA PHE A 100 -10.08 9.71 6.77
C PHE A 100 -9.70 8.61 5.79
N ASN A 101 -10.67 7.96 5.17
CA ASN A 101 -10.47 6.85 4.22
C ASN A 101 -9.61 5.72 4.77
N LEU A 102 -9.75 5.40 6.05
CA LEU A 102 -8.97 4.35 6.71
C LEU A 102 -9.38 2.96 6.24
N SER A 103 -8.45 2.03 6.33
CA SER A 103 -8.64 0.62 6.01
C SER A 103 -8.78 -0.20 7.29
N TYR A 104 -9.88 -0.93 7.43
CA TYR A 104 -10.04 -1.88 8.55
C TYR A 104 -9.03 -3.02 8.44
N SER A 105 -8.89 -3.60 7.25
CA SER A 105 -7.89 -4.65 7.00
C SER A 105 -6.46 -4.17 7.19
N GLY A 106 -6.16 -2.91 6.91
CA GLY A 106 -4.85 -2.32 7.14
C GLY A 106 -4.52 -2.06 8.61
N HIS A 107 -5.54 -2.11 9.49
CA HIS A 107 -5.35 -2.01 10.93
C HIS A 107 -5.13 -3.37 11.60
N ASP A 108 -5.73 -4.42 11.04
CA ASP A 108 -5.68 -5.79 11.59
C ASP A 108 -4.49 -6.63 11.04
N LEU A 109 -3.45 -5.97 10.52
CA LEU A 109 -2.26 -6.63 9.96
C LEU A 109 -1.32 -7.19 11.03
#